data_c2b7c5e4717896a29427685ee040f6b0
#
_entry.id   c2b7c5e4717896a29427685ee040f6b0
#
_cell.length_a   1.000
_cell.length_b   1.000
_cell.length_c   1.000
_cell.angle_alpha   90.00
_cell.angle_beta   90.00
_cell.angle_gamma   90.00
#
_symmetry.space_group_name_H-M   'P 1'
#
loop_
_entity.id
_entity.type
_entity.pdbx_description
1 polymer ?
#
loop_
_entity_poly.entity_id
_entity_poly.type
_entity_poly.pdbx_seq_one_letter_code
_entity_poly.pdbx_strand_id
1 'polypeptide(L)'
;MECTNNPQPRTPWNKGKFVGQKAPFKPKEVWAIRARLQMENRGRELALFDLGIDSKLRACDLVKLRVRDVCHGDRVASRGSVLQQKTQRPVKFEISPGTREAVEAWVRKAGLRSDDYLFPSRVRRSPHLGTRQYARILEGWVSLVGLDPAGYGTHSMRRTKASLIYRRTENLRAVQLLLGHAKLESTVRYLGIEVDDALELAEQTDV
;
A
#
# COMPACT_ATOMS: atom_id res chain seq x y z
N MET A 1 25.88 -30.55 43.17
CA MET A 1 26.15 -29.30 42.44
C MET A 1 25.11 -29.20 41.33
N GLU A 2 24.00 -28.53 41.60
CA GLU A 2 22.94 -28.31 40.61
C GLU A 2 23.24 -27.02 39.84
N CYS A 3 23.54 -27.17 38.56
CA CYS A 3 23.68 -26.03 37.65
C CYS A 3 22.29 -25.52 37.30
N THR A 4 21.82 -24.47 37.98
CA THR A 4 20.60 -23.72 37.61
C THR A 4 20.89 -22.90 36.35
N ASN A 5 20.49 -23.45 35.20
CA ASN A 5 20.52 -22.77 33.93
C ASN A 5 19.37 -21.77 33.91
N ASN A 6 19.62 -20.53 34.34
CA ASN A 6 18.63 -19.44 34.32
C ASN A 6 18.59 -18.88 32.87
N PRO A 7 17.50 -19.07 32.08
CA PRO A 7 17.46 -18.58 30.74
C PRO A 7 17.40 -17.04 30.75
N GLN A 8 18.44 -16.42 30.23
CA GLN A 8 18.51 -14.97 30.03
C GLN A 8 17.26 -14.51 29.28
N PRO A 9 16.56 -13.47 29.74
CA PRO A 9 15.36 -12.97 29.07
C PRO A 9 15.73 -12.48 27.67
N ARG A 10 15.14 -13.12 26.64
CA ARG A 10 15.35 -12.73 25.25
C ARG A 10 14.84 -11.31 25.06
N THR A 11 15.73 -10.41 24.67
CA THR A 11 15.34 -9.04 24.31
C THR A 11 14.29 -9.10 23.20
N PRO A 12 13.10 -8.48 23.39
CA PRO A 12 12.07 -8.45 22.35
C PRO A 12 12.64 -7.90 21.04
N TRP A 13 12.34 -8.54 19.92
CA TRP A 13 12.81 -8.16 18.57
C TRP A 13 12.42 -6.72 18.17
N ASN A 14 11.46 -6.14 18.86
CA ASN A 14 10.91 -4.81 18.64
C ASN A 14 11.36 -3.78 19.70
N LYS A 15 12.30 -4.11 20.60
CA LYS A 15 12.81 -3.16 21.59
C LYS A 15 13.41 -1.94 20.89
N GLY A 16 12.91 -0.74 21.21
CA GLY A 16 13.31 0.52 20.61
C GLY A 16 12.75 0.80 19.21
N LYS A 17 11.89 -0.10 18.67
CA LYS A 17 11.20 0.14 17.39
C LYS A 17 9.82 0.74 17.63
N PHE A 18 9.42 1.66 16.76
CA PHE A 18 8.08 2.23 16.76
C PHE A 18 7.05 1.11 16.51
N VAL A 19 6.45 0.60 17.60
CA VAL A 19 5.45 -0.48 17.58
C VAL A 19 4.08 0.17 17.53
N GLY A 20 3.61 0.47 16.33
CA GLY A 20 2.32 1.09 16.13
C GLY A 20 1.87 0.96 14.68
N GLN A 21 0.65 1.40 14.40
CA GLN A 21 0.18 1.48 13.03
C GLN A 21 0.97 2.56 12.29
N LYS A 22 1.63 2.17 11.18
CA LYS A 22 2.35 3.12 10.33
C LYS A 22 1.38 4.16 9.77
N ALA A 23 1.76 5.44 9.81
CA ALA A 23 0.93 6.55 9.35
C ALA A 23 0.59 6.43 7.84
N PRO A 24 -0.60 6.87 7.40
CA PRO A 24 -0.86 7.10 5.98
C PRO A 24 -0.04 8.30 5.49
N PHE A 25 0.30 8.32 4.20
CA PHE A 25 0.92 9.49 3.59
C PHE A 25 -0.06 10.67 3.53
N LYS A 26 0.44 11.87 3.77
CA LYS A 26 -0.29 13.12 3.52
C LYS A 26 -0.31 13.41 2.01
N PRO A 27 -1.33 14.12 1.48
CA PRO A 27 -1.37 14.46 0.06
C PRO A 27 -0.10 15.11 -0.47
N LYS A 28 0.49 16.05 0.28
CA LYS A 28 1.75 16.71 -0.08
C LYS A 28 2.93 15.74 -0.20
N GLU A 29 2.98 14.71 0.63
CA GLU A 29 4.03 13.69 0.61
C GLU A 29 3.88 12.78 -0.62
N VAL A 30 2.63 12.39 -0.95
CA VAL A 30 2.32 11.66 -2.19
C VAL A 30 2.78 12.45 -3.41
N TRP A 31 2.47 13.74 -3.47
CA TRP A 31 2.89 14.62 -4.56
C TRP A 31 4.40 14.76 -4.65
N ALA A 32 5.08 14.94 -3.52
CA ALA A 32 6.54 15.06 -3.48
C ALA A 32 7.24 13.81 -4.01
N ILE A 33 6.78 12.61 -3.59
CA ILE A 33 7.33 11.33 -4.07
C ILE A 33 7.09 11.18 -5.58
N ARG A 34 5.88 11.44 -6.08
CA ARG A 34 5.56 11.40 -7.50
C ARG A 34 6.46 12.31 -8.34
N ALA A 35 6.53 13.57 -7.95
CA ALA A 35 7.35 14.56 -8.66
C ALA A 35 8.83 14.11 -8.73
N ARG A 36 9.37 13.63 -7.62
CA ARG A 36 10.75 13.16 -7.58
C ARG A 36 10.98 11.94 -8.48
N LEU A 37 10.07 10.96 -8.45
CA LEU A 37 10.16 9.78 -9.31
C LEU A 37 10.04 10.13 -10.80
N GLN A 38 9.22 11.13 -11.15
CA GLN A 38 9.10 11.66 -12.51
C GLN A 38 10.38 12.36 -12.95
N MET A 39 10.91 13.28 -12.15
CA MET A 39 12.15 14.01 -12.44
C MET A 39 13.35 13.09 -12.64
N GLU A 40 13.42 11.99 -11.86
CA GLU A 40 14.49 11.00 -11.96
C GLU A 40 14.23 9.91 -13.02
N ASN A 41 13.16 10.03 -13.82
CA ASN A 41 12.78 9.05 -14.85
C ASN A 41 12.63 7.61 -14.32
N ARG A 42 12.23 7.44 -13.07
CA ARG A 42 12.04 6.13 -12.40
C ARG A 42 10.66 5.54 -12.71
N GLY A 43 10.31 5.39 -13.99
CA GLY A 43 8.95 5.04 -14.44
C GLY A 43 8.39 3.75 -13.85
N ARG A 44 9.21 2.71 -13.63
CA ARG A 44 8.78 1.49 -12.93
C ARG A 44 8.32 1.77 -11.50
N GLU A 45 9.06 2.60 -10.80
CA GLU A 45 8.78 2.91 -9.40
C GLU A 45 7.61 3.87 -9.28
N LEU A 46 7.46 4.80 -10.22
CA LEU A 46 6.29 5.66 -10.33
C LEU A 46 5.01 4.82 -10.53
N ALA A 47 5.02 3.88 -11.47
CA ALA A 47 3.90 2.96 -11.69
C ALA A 47 3.58 2.12 -10.44
N LEU A 48 4.61 1.62 -9.74
CA LEU A 48 4.44 0.83 -8.52
C LEU A 48 3.88 1.68 -7.37
N PHE A 49 4.37 2.90 -7.21
CA PHE A 49 3.93 3.84 -6.18
C PHE A 49 2.47 4.24 -6.41
N ASP A 50 2.15 4.73 -7.59
CA ASP A 50 0.80 5.20 -7.92
C ASP A 50 -0.24 4.08 -7.85
N LEU A 51 0.07 2.91 -8.40
CA LEU A 51 -0.82 1.75 -8.33
C LEU A 51 -0.97 1.24 -6.89
N GLY A 52 0.08 1.34 -6.07
CA GLY A 52 0.03 1.00 -4.65
C GLY A 52 -0.94 1.90 -3.85
N ILE A 53 -0.97 3.20 -4.17
CA ILE A 53 -1.92 4.15 -3.57
C ILE A 53 -3.34 3.88 -4.07
N ASP A 54 -3.54 3.79 -5.40
CA ASP A 54 -4.87 3.66 -6.00
C ASP A 54 -5.54 2.34 -5.65
N SER A 55 -4.83 1.22 -5.81
CA SER A 55 -5.41 -0.11 -5.62
C SER A 55 -5.73 -0.44 -4.17
N LYS A 56 -5.08 0.20 -3.22
CA LYS A 56 -5.19 -0.12 -1.78
C LYS A 56 -4.94 -1.60 -1.49
N LEU A 57 -4.20 -2.31 -2.36
CA LEU A 57 -3.87 -3.72 -2.21
C LEU A 57 -2.85 -3.95 -1.09
N ARG A 58 -2.86 -5.13 -0.52
CA ARG A 58 -1.75 -5.57 0.34
C ARG A 58 -0.48 -5.74 -0.49
N ALA A 59 0.67 -5.54 0.14
CA ALA A 59 1.97 -5.71 -0.55
C ALA A 59 2.07 -7.06 -1.28
N CYS A 60 1.60 -8.15 -0.67
CA CYS A 60 1.63 -9.49 -1.27
C CYS A 60 0.75 -9.60 -2.52
N ASP A 61 -0.36 -8.88 -2.58
CA ASP A 61 -1.27 -8.87 -3.73
C ASP A 61 -0.72 -7.95 -4.82
N LEU A 62 -0.26 -6.75 -4.46
CA LEU A 62 0.30 -5.76 -5.39
C LEU A 62 1.51 -6.29 -6.18
N VAL A 63 2.46 -6.93 -5.50
CA VAL A 63 3.69 -7.42 -6.16
C VAL A 63 3.46 -8.63 -7.07
N LYS A 64 2.31 -9.29 -6.96
CA LYS A 64 1.92 -10.42 -7.79
C LYS A 64 0.96 -10.08 -8.93
N LEU A 65 0.61 -8.80 -9.09
CA LEU A 65 -0.19 -8.37 -10.24
C LEU A 65 0.48 -8.76 -11.54
N ARG A 66 -0.32 -9.27 -12.46
CA ARG A 66 0.05 -9.48 -13.87
C ARG A 66 -0.48 -8.33 -14.71
N VAL A 67 0.09 -8.15 -15.89
CA VAL A 67 -0.37 -7.13 -16.82
C VAL A 67 -1.86 -7.28 -17.11
N ARG A 68 -2.36 -8.50 -17.34
CA ARG A 68 -3.78 -8.81 -17.58
C ARG A 68 -4.74 -8.45 -16.44
N ASP A 69 -4.23 -8.28 -15.21
CA ASP A 69 -5.09 -7.92 -14.06
C ASP A 69 -5.46 -6.42 -14.07
N VAL A 70 -4.72 -5.63 -14.84
CA VAL A 70 -4.89 -4.17 -14.95
C VAL A 70 -5.06 -3.68 -16.37
N CYS A 71 -4.74 -4.50 -17.39
CA CYS A 71 -4.86 -4.13 -18.81
C CYS A 71 -5.95 -4.92 -19.52
N HIS A 72 -6.63 -4.27 -20.46
CA HIS A 72 -7.50 -4.88 -21.47
C HIS A 72 -6.92 -4.55 -22.85
N GLY A 73 -6.36 -5.57 -23.52
CA GLY A 73 -5.54 -5.33 -24.70
C GLY A 73 -4.31 -4.51 -24.34
N ASP A 74 -4.02 -3.48 -25.14
CA ASP A 74 -2.83 -2.63 -24.98
C ASP A 74 -3.04 -1.43 -24.04
N ARG A 75 -4.21 -1.32 -23.39
CA ARG A 75 -4.54 -0.18 -22.53
C ARG A 75 -4.81 -0.60 -21.10
N VAL A 76 -4.36 0.23 -20.18
CA VAL A 76 -4.69 0.07 -18.76
C VAL A 76 -6.14 0.46 -18.51
N ALA A 77 -6.91 -0.44 -17.91
CA ALA A 77 -8.30 -0.24 -17.57
C ALA A 77 -8.47 0.79 -16.44
N SER A 78 -9.65 1.42 -16.36
CA SER A 78 -9.99 2.30 -15.23
C SER A 78 -10.24 1.54 -13.92
N ARG A 79 -10.42 0.23 -13.99
CA ARG A 79 -10.64 -0.66 -12.83
C ARG A 79 -9.91 -1.98 -13.03
N GLY A 80 -9.32 -2.49 -11.96
CA GLY A 80 -8.73 -3.83 -11.88
C GLY A 80 -9.47 -4.70 -10.85
N SER A 81 -9.23 -6.00 -10.93
CA SER A 81 -9.77 -6.97 -9.96
C SER A 81 -8.76 -8.06 -9.67
N VAL A 82 -8.61 -8.41 -8.40
CA VAL A 82 -7.71 -9.49 -7.98
C VAL A 82 -8.34 -10.35 -6.89
N LEU A 83 -7.97 -11.61 -6.85
CA LEU A 83 -8.27 -12.49 -5.73
C LEU A 83 -7.20 -12.29 -4.65
N GLN A 84 -7.60 -11.73 -3.50
CA GLN A 84 -6.64 -11.48 -2.41
C GLN A 84 -6.11 -12.80 -1.82
N GLN A 85 -4.78 -12.92 -1.69
CA GLN A 85 -4.14 -14.14 -1.21
C GLN A 85 -4.55 -14.51 0.22
N LYS A 86 -4.65 -13.52 1.10
CA LYS A 86 -4.95 -13.77 2.52
C LYS A 86 -6.42 -14.13 2.78
N THR A 87 -7.35 -13.56 2.03
CA THR A 87 -8.79 -13.68 2.30
C THR A 87 -9.52 -14.52 1.27
N GLN A 88 -8.86 -14.89 0.16
CA GLN A 88 -9.45 -15.59 -0.99
C GLN A 88 -10.75 -14.92 -1.51
N ARG A 89 -10.82 -13.59 -1.38
CA ARG A 89 -11.95 -12.78 -1.83
C ARG A 89 -11.55 -11.89 -2.98
N PRO A 90 -12.40 -11.74 -4.00
CA PRO A 90 -12.17 -10.79 -5.08
C PRO A 90 -12.29 -9.36 -4.54
N VAL A 91 -11.36 -8.52 -4.89
CA VAL A 91 -11.39 -7.08 -4.60
C VAL A 91 -11.21 -6.33 -5.90
N LYS A 92 -12.12 -5.39 -6.14
CA LYS A 92 -12.05 -4.44 -7.26
C LYS A 92 -11.41 -3.15 -6.78
N PHE A 93 -10.62 -2.54 -7.62
CA PHE A 93 -9.98 -1.25 -7.34
C PHE A 93 -9.99 -0.37 -8.58
N GLU A 94 -10.01 0.93 -8.36
CA GLU A 94 -9.90 1.93 -9.42
C GLU A 94 -8.41 2.22 -9.73
N ILE A 95 -8.18 2.67 -10.96
CA ILE A 95 -6.88 3.12 -11.46
C ILE A 95 -7.10 4.53 -12.04
N SER A 96 -6.56 5.54 -11.38
CA SER A 96 -6.71 6.95 -11.78
C SER A 96 -6.01 7.23 -13.12
N PRO A 97 -6.37 8.31 -13.83
CA PRO A 97 -5.76 8.62 -15.14
C PRO A 97 -4.24 8.68 -15.09
N GLY A 98 -3.64 9.40 -14.15
CA GLY A 98 -2.19 9.49 -14.03
C GLY A 98 -1.53 8.15 -13.70
N THR A 99 -2.18 7.30 -12.89
CA THR A 99 -1.69 5.94 -12.62
C THR A 99 -1.74 5.06 -13.87
N ARG A 100 -2.80 5.20 -14.70
CA ARG A 100 -2.89 4.47 -15.98
C ARG A 100 -1.75 4.85 -16.90
N GLU A 101 -1.49 6.15 -17.07
CA GLU A 101 -0.39 6.66 -17.89
C GLU A 101 0.98 6.12 -17.41
N ALA A 102 1.23 6.15 -16.11
CA ALA A 102 2.47 5.64 -15.53
C ALA A 102 2.63 4.13 -15.75
N VAL A 103 1.55 3.35 -15.58
CA VAL A 103 1.56 1.89 -15.78
C VAL A 103 1.73 1.55 -17.27
N GLU A 104 1.02 2.24 -18.18
CA GLU A 104 1.16 2.04 -19.64
C GLU A 104 2.57 2.35 -20.10
N ALA A 105 3.13 3.48 -19.67
CA ALA A 105 4.51 3.85 -19.99
C ALA A 105 5.52 2.78 -19.49
N TRP A 106 5.30 2.26 -18.29
CA TRP A 106 6.13 1.20 -17.72
C TRP A 106 6.00 -0.11 -18.51
N VAL A 107 4.78 -0.60 -18.78
CA VAL A 107 4.52 -1.84 -19.52
C VAL A 107 5.18 -1.78 -20.90
N ARG A 108 5.02 -0.66 -21.61
CA ARG A 108 5.62 -0.42 -22.93
C ARG A 108 7.14 -0.40 -22.86
N LYS A 109 7.71 0.37 -21.92
CA LYS A 109 9.17 0.49 -21.75
C LYS A 109 9.83 -0.85 -21.41
N ALA A 110 9.15 -1.69 -20.62
CA ALA A 110 9.68 -2.99 -20.21
C ALA A 110 9.33 -4.14 -21.16
N GLY A 111 8.52 -3.90 -22.21
CA GLY A 111 8.10 -4.91 -23.17
C GLY A 111 7.29 -6.04 -22.54
N LEU A 112 6.49 -5.76 -21.50
CA LEU A 112 5.75 -6.77 -20.78
C LEU A 112 4.54 -7.26 -21.57
N ARG A 113 4.31 -8.58 -21.52
CA ARG A 113 3.17 -9.26 -22.13
C ARG A 113 2.05 -9.48 -21.10
N SER A 114 0.87 -9.83 -21.57
CA SER A 114 -0.34 -10.03 -20.74
C SER A 114 -0.11 -10.95 -19.53
N ASP A 115 0.63 -12.04 -19.70
CA ASP A 115 0.88 -13.03 -18.64
C ASP A 115 2.09 -12.72 -17.76
N ASP A 116 2.86 -11.70 -18.09
CA ASP A 116 4.01 -11.31 -17.30
C ASP A 116 3.56 -10.66 -15.98
N TYR A 117 4.38 -10.80 -14.95
CA TYR A 117 4.18 -10.01 -13.74
C TYR A 117 4.41 -8.53 -14.03
N LEU A 118 3.51 -7.66 -13.55
CA LEU A 118 3.61 -6.23 -13.77
C LEU A 118 4.91 -5.64 -13.20
N PHE A 119 5.38 -6.21 -12.10
CA PHE A 119 6.65 -5.85 -11.47
C PHE A 119 7.57 -7.07 -11.35
N PRO A 120 8.25 -7.47 -12.45
CA PRO A 120 9.13 -8.62 -12.44
C PRO A 120 10.31 -8.39 -11.48
N SER A 121 10.84 -9.47 -10.93
CA SER A 121 12.05 -9.41 -10.10
C SER A 121 13.27 -9.06 -10.97
N ARG A 122 14.17 -8.25 -10.43
CA ARG A 122 15.50 -8.01 -11.02
C ARG A 122 16.50 -9.10 -10.64
N VAL A 123 16.11 -9.99 -9.73
CA VAL A 123 16.92 -11.11 -9.25
C VAL A 123 16.33 -12.40 -9.77
N ARG A 124 17.13 -13.23 -10.42
CA ARG A 124 16.69 -14.47 -11.14
C ARG A 124 15.97 -15.52 -10.26
N ARG A 125 16.02 -15.40 -8.94
CA ARG A 125 15.44 -16.36 -7.98
C ARG A 125 13.92 -16.24 -7.80
N SER A 126 13.29 -15.18 -8.30
CA SER A 126 11.84 -14.96 -8.15
C SER A 126 11.30 -14.36 -9.44
N PRO A 127 10.11 -14.80 -9.92
CA PRO A 127 9.51 -14.25 -11.13
C PRO A 127 8.97 -12.83 -10.94
N HIS A 128 8.65 -12.44 -9.72
CA HIS A 128 8.08 -11.14 -9.39
C HIS A 128 8.82 -10.46 -8.23
N LEU A 129 8.57 -9.16 -8.05
CA LEU A 129 9.07 -8.36 -6.95
C LEU A 129 8.67 -8.99 -5.60
N GLY A 130 9.61 -9.19 -4.69
CA GLY A 130 9.33 -9.67 -3.35
C GLY A 130 8.80 -8.56 -2.43
N THR A 131 7.95 -8.92 -1.46
CA THR A 131 7.40 -7.96 -0.49
C THR A 131 8.46 -7.25 0.35
N ARG A 132 9.54 -7.95 0.71
CA ARG A 132 10.70 -7.34 1.41
C ARG A 132 11.41 -6.31 0.53
N GLN A 133 11.57 -6.61 -0.76
CA GLN A 133 12.19 -5.66 -1.69
C GLN A 133 11.28 -4.46 -1.94
N TYR A 134 9.97 -4.67 -2.02
CA TYR A 134 9.00 -3.57 -2.10
C TYR A 134 9.08 -2.66 -0.87
N ALA A 135 9.21 -3.23 0.33
CA ALA A 135 9.40 -2.44 1.55
C ALA A 135 10.68 -1.58 1.50
N ARG A 136 11.81 -2.14 1.06
CA ARG A 136 13.07 -1.39 0.89
C ARG A 136 12.95 -0.26 -0.15
N ILE A 137 12.25 -0.52 -1.26
CA ILE A 137 11.99 0.50 -2.29
C ILE A 137 11.17 1.66 -1.68
N LEU A 138 10.15 1.34 -0.88
CA LEU A 138 9.33 2.34 -0.19
C LEU A 138 10.14 3.14 0.82
N GLU A 139 11.00 2.50 1.62
CA GLU A 139 11.93 3.19 2.52
C GLU A 139 12.80 4.19 1.75
N GLY A 140 13.28 3.80 0.57
CA GLY A 140 14.02 4.70 -0.32
C GLY A 140 13.18 5.90 -0.78
N TRP A 141 11.91 5.72 -1.14
CA TRP A 141 11.03 6.83 -1.54
C TRP A 141 10.76 7.80 -0.38
N VAL A 142 10.56 7.27 0.81
CA VAL A 142 10.35 8.06 2.03
C VAL A 142 11.57 8.92 2.33
N SER A 143 12.77 8.32 2.29
CA SER A 143 14.04 9.02 2.49
C SER A 143 14.30 10.09 1.41
N LEU A 144 13.92 9.82 0.16
CA LEU A 144 14.11 10.71 -0.99
C LEU A 144 13.40 12.06 -0.82
N VAL A 145 12.33 12.10 -0.04
CA VAL A 145 11.57 13.32 0.28
C VAL A 145 11.82 13.83 1.70
N GLY A 146 12.87 13.35 2.37
CA GLY A 146 13.27 13.81 3.69
C GLY A 146 12.39 13.35 4.86
N LEU A 147 11.58 12.32 4.67
CA LEU A 147 10.76 11.74 5.73
C LEU A 147 11.52 10.61 6.45
N ASP A 148 11.15 10.36 7.71
CA ASP A 148 11.70 9.25 8.47
C ASP A 148 11.08 7.91 8.03
N PRO A 149 11.87 6.96 7.45
CA PRO A 149 11.36 5.66 7.03
C PRO A 149 10.77 4.83 8.18
N ALA A 150 11.18 5.08 9.43
CA ALA A 150 10.63 4.37 10.58
C ALA A 150 9.12 4.64 10.77
N GLY A 151 8.60 5.78 10.31
CA GLY A 151 7.18 6.16 10.39
C GLY A 151 6.30 5.48 9.33
N TYR A 152 6.87 4.96 8.25
CA TYR A 152 6.13 4.48 7.08
C TYR A 152 6.40 3.01 6.77
N GLY A 153 5.54 2.41 5.96
CA GLY A 153 5.67 1.03 5.51
C GLY A 153 4.66 0.70 4.41
N THR A 154 4.67 -0.53 3.92
CA THR A 154 3.74 -0.95 2.85
C THR A 154 2.27 -0.80 3.23
N HIS A 155 1.94 -0.85 4.52
CA HIS A 155 0.60 -0.54 5.02
C HIS A 155 0.26 0.95 4.92
N SER A 156 1.22 1.87 4.98
CA SER A 156 1.01 3.30 4.76
C SER A 156 0.46 3.57 3.37
N MET A 157 1.03 2.93 2.32
CA MET A 157 0.54 2.99 0.95
C MET A 157 -0.95 2.65 0.87
N ARG A 158 -1.30 1.48 1.42
CA ARG A 158 -2.68 0.98 1.41
C ARG A 158 -3.64 1.87 2.19
N ARG A 159 -3.19 2.46 3.32
CA ARG A 159 -4.00 3.32 4.18
C ARG A 159 -4.24 4.70 3.59
N THR A 160 -3.32 5.23 2.80
CA THR A 160 -3.34 6.60 2.31
C THR A 160 -4.66 6.95 1.63
N LYS A 161 -5.02 6.26 0.56
CA LYS A 161 -6.27 6.55 -0.16
C LYS A 161 -7.51 6.15 0.63
N ALA A 162 -7.43 5.07 1.40
CA ALA A 162 -8.52 4.63 2.27
C ALA A 162 -8.88 5.67 3.33
N SER A 163 -7.88 6.25 4.01
CA SER A 163 -8.08 7.32 5.00
C SER A 163 -8.60 8.61 4.35
N LEU A 164 -8.10 8.97 3.16
CA LEU A 164 -8.60 10.15 2.44
C LEU A 164 -10.07 9.99 2.02
N ILE A 165 -10.45 8.79 1.55
CA ILE A 165 -11.85 8.50 1.21
C ILE A 165 -12.72 8.61 2.47
N TYR A 166 -12.29 8.00 3.57
CA TYR A 166 -13.05 8.06 4.82
C TYR A 166 -13.23 9.51 5.30
N ARG A 167 -12.17 10.29 5.40
CA ARG A 167 -12.23 11.72 5.81
C ARG A 167 -13.15 12.57 4.95
N ARG A 168 -13.28 12.22 3.65
CA ARG A 168 -14.13 12.98 2.71
C ARG A 168 -15.60 12.55 2.76
N THR A 169 -15.87 11.29 3.07
CA THR A 169 -17.21 10.71 2.86
C THR A 169 -17.84 10.16 4.13
N GLU A 170 -17.04 9.97 5.18
CA GLU A 170 -17.38 9.31 6.45
C GLU A 170 -18.03 7.92 6.28
N ASN A 171 -18.00 7.41 5.04
CA ASN A 171 -18.61 6.14 4.67
C ASN A 171 -17.68 4.95 4.95
N LEU A 172 -17.74 4.46 6.19
CA LEU A 172 -16.94 3.33 6.67
C LEU A 172 -17.20 2.04 5.88
N ARG A 173 -18.47 1.84 5.45
CA ARG A 173 -18.84 0.66 4.64
C ARG A 173 -18.20 0.67 3.27
N ALA A 174 -18.15 1.82 2.60
CA ALA A 174 -17.45 1.95 1.32
C ALA A 174 -15.97 1.61 1.47
N VAL A 175 -15.31 2.12 2.53
CA VAL A 175 -13.90 1.82 2.80
C VAL A 175 -13.69 0.34 3.10
N GLN A 176 -14.57 -0.28 3.88
CA GLN A 176 -14.54 -1.72 4.16
C GLN A 176 -14.54 -2.55 2.87
N LEU A 177 -15.45 -2.25 1.94
CA LEU A 177 -15.56 -2.92 0.64
C LEU A 177 -14.30 -2.74 -0.20
N LEU A 178 -13.77 -1.52 -0.27
CA LEU A 178 -12.55 -1.18 -1.03
C LEU A 178 -11.30 -1.89 -0.47
N LEU A 179 -11.24 -2.11 0.83
CA LEU A 179 -10.15 -2.84 1.48
C LEU A 179 -10.35 -4.36 1.43
N GLY A 180 -11.56 -4.85 1.15
CA GLY A 180 -11.89 -6.27 1.21
C GLY A 180 -11.81 -6.83 2.64
N HIS A 181 -12.22 -6.03 3.64
CA HIS A 181 -12.29 -6.48 5.02
C HIS A 181 -13.60 -7.22 5.29
N ALA A 182 -13.50 -8.40 5.91
CA ALA A 182 -14.69 -9.19 6.24
C ALA A 182 -15.51 -8.57 7.37
N LYS A 183 -14.84 -7.96 8.35
CA LYS A 183 -15.45 -7.36 9.54
C LYS A 183 -15.25 -5.85 9.53
N LEU A 184 -16.27 -5.10 9.97
CA LEU A 184 -16.24 -3.64 10.02
C LEU A 184 -15.20 -3.15 11.06
N GLU A 185 -15.11 -3.84 12.20
CA GLU A 185 -14.15 -3.53 13.26
C GLU A 185 -12.69 -3.57 12.76
N SER A 186 -12.41 -4.42 11.76
CA SER A 186 -11.10 -4.45 11.13
C SER A 186 -10.83 -3.17 10.35
N THR A 187 -11.86 -2.52 9.80
CA THR A 187 -11.74 -1.24 9.08
C THR A 187 -11.59 -0.08 10.05
N VAL A 188 -12.37 -0.05 11.13
CA VAL A 188 -12.27 0.92 12.23
C VAL A 188 -10.84 0.93 12.77
N ARG A 189 -10.36 -0.22 13.25
CA ARG A 189 -8.99 -0.36 13.73
C ARG A 189 -7.94 0.02 12.67
N TYR A 190 -8.18 -0.34 11.41
CA TYR A 190 -7.27 -0.06 10.31
C TYR A 190 -7.16 1.42 10.00
N LEU A 191 -8.24 2.17 10.10
CA LEU A 191 -8.26 3.63 9.93
C LEU A 191 -7.70 4.37 11.14
N GLY A 192 -7.65 3.72 12.31
CA GLY A 192 -7.27 4.34 13.56
C GLY A 192 -8.36 5.26 14.11
N ILE A 193 -9.62 4.88 13.91
CA ILE A 193 -10.77 5.60 14.47
C ILE A 193 -10.87 5.21 15.94
N GLU A 194 -10.77 6.20 16.81
CA GLU A 194 -10.85 6.03 18.27
C GLU A 194 -12.15 6.63 18.80
N VAL A 195 -12.42 6.42 20.08
CA VAL A 195 -13.63 6.94 20.74
C VAL A 195 -13.63 8.48 20.73
N ASP A 196 -12.46 9.08 20.82
CA ASP A 196 -12.30 10.55 20.78
C ASP A 196 -12.77 11.13 19.46
N ASP A 197 -12.52 10.47 18.32
CA ASP A 197 -13.05 10.90 17.01
C ASP A 197 -14.60 10.92 17.02
N ALA A 198 -15.24 9.96 17.70
CA ALA A 198 -16.68 9.89 17.80
C ALA A 198 -17.25 10.98 18.74
N LEU A 199 -16.51 11.32 19.80
CA LEU A 199 -16.90 12.41 20.72
C LEU A 199 -16.79 13.78 20.02
N GLU A 200 -15.74 14.02 19.25
CA GLU A 200 -15.61 15.25 18.43
C GLU A 200 -16.78 15.42 17.45
N LEU A 201 -17.22 14.33 16.81
CA LEU A 201 -18.40 14.36 15.93
C LEU A 201 -19.69 14.63 16.71
N ALA A 202 -19.83 14.07 17.90
CA ALA A 202 -21.02 14.30 18.75
C ALA A 202 -21.08 15.75 19.23
N GLU A 203 -19.95 16.35 19.59
CA GLU A 203 -19.84 17.76 20.01
C GLU A 203 -20.17 18.74 18.88
N GLN A 204 -19.89 18.34 17.63
CA GLN A 204 -20.22 19.14 16.42
C GLN A 204 -21.69 19.00 15.98
N THR A 205 -22.43 18.08 16.59
CA THR A 205 -23.84 17.81 16.24
C THR A 205 -24.73 18.40 17.32
N ASP A 206 -25.09 19.68 17.16
CA ASP A 206 -26.06 20.37 18.02
C ASP A 206 -27.49 19.99 17.61
N VAL A 207 -28.38 19.71 18.58
CA VAL A 207 -29.77 19.31 18.36
C VAL A 207 -30.69 20.43 18.85
#